data_dd2647e11b3be25542e998e446634f72
#
_entry.id   dd2647e11b3be25542e998e446634f72
#
_cell.length_a   1.000
_cell.length_b   1.000
_cell.length_c   1.000
_cell.angle_alpha   90.00
_cell.angle_beta   90.00
_cell.angle_gamma   90.00
#
_symmetry.space_group_name_H-M   'P 1'
#
loop_
_entity.id
_entity.type
_entity.pdbx_description
1 polymer ?
#
loop_
_entity_poly.entity_id
_entity_poly.type
_entity_poly.pdbx_seq_one_letter_code
_entity_poly.pdbx_strand_id
1 'polypeptide(L)'
;IITMTALFSINLQIAGSNLTVDRGTDTIFTSAPVMALLGDMTLMSRKLVVSLVLAVVIKLLLDLYFKTKSGLLLRAVGDNADLVTTLAKDRGAVKILGLVISNALVALAGCIVCHEQRSFSATMGTGQLVYGLAAVIIGVSLMNFYAASPAARGLRKIRGLRMLASPAGTTAVILGSVL
;
A
#
# COMPACT_ATOMS: atom_id res chain seq x y z
N ILE A 1 2.18 16.90 -15.71
CA ILE A 1 3.55 17.46 -15.59
C ILE A 1 3.50 18.78 -14.83
N ILE A 2 2.73 19.76 -15.27
CA ILE A 2 2.60 21.10 -14.62
C ILE A 2 2.23 20.98 -13.14
N THR A 3 1.25 20.13 -12.81
CA THR A 3 0.82 19.91 -11.43
C THR A 3 1.93 19.29 -10.57
N MET A 4 2.72 18.38 -11.13
CA MET A 4 3.85 17.77 -10.42
C MET A 4 4.95 18.79 -10.11
N THR A 5 5.29 19.65 -11.09
CA THR A 5 6.30 20.71 -10.87
C THR A 5 5.82 21.76 -9.88
N ALA A 6 4.54 22.13 -9.92
CA ALA A 6 3.97 23.06 -8.95
C ALA A 6 4.00 22.48 -7.52
N LEU A 7 3.57 21.23 -7.32
CA LEU A 7 3.63 20.55 -6.03
C LEU A 7 5.08 20.39 -5.54
N PHE A 8 6.01 20.09 -6.44
CA PHE A 8 7.43 20.00 -6.10
C PHE A 8 8.00 21.35 -5.61
N SER A 9 7.65 22.45 -6.28
CA SER A 9 8.06 23.79 -5.87
C SER A 9 7.49 24.17 -4.51
N ILE A 10 6.21 23.88 -4.26
CA ILE A 10 5.56 24.11 -2.96
C ILE A 10 6.25 23.30 -1.86
N ASN A 11 6.57 22.05 -2.15
CA ASN A 11 7.22 21.15 -1.21
C ASN A 11 8.64 21.61 -0.85
N LEU A 12 9.41 22.10 -1.85
CA LEU A 12 10.72 22.71 -1.62
C LEU A 12 10.64 23.99 -0.78
N GLN A 13 9.57 24.76 -0.90
CA GLN A 13 9.39 25.99 -0.16
C GLN A 13 9.02 25.74 1.30
N ILE A 14 8.26 24.68 1.58
CA ILE A 14 7.81 24.31 2.95
C ILE A 14 8.88 23.56 3.71
N ALA A 15 9.52 22.56 3.10
CA ALA A 15 10.41 21.62 3.78
C ALA A 15 11.90 21.82 3.44
N GLY A 16 12.22 22.74 2.51
CA GLY A 16 13.55 22.84 1.94
C GLY A 16 13.90 21.58 1.12
N SER A 17 15.18 21.40 0.79
CA SER A 17 15.61 20.23 0.03
C SER A 17 15.65 18.95 0.86
N ASN A 18 16.03 19.05 2.12
CA ASN A 18 16.16 17.94 3.06
C ASN A 18 15.79 18.39 4.48
N LEU A 19 14.92 17.67 5.12
CA LEU A 19 14.54 17.88 6.51
C LEU A 19 14.88 16.61 7.31
N THR A 20 15.71 16.75 8.33
CA THR A 20 16.04 15.66 9.26
C THR A 20 15.27 15.83 10.55
N VAL A 21 14.63 14.76 11.02
CA VAL A 21 13.92 14.74 12.28
C VAL A 21 14.89 14.38 13.40
N ASP A 22 14.96 15.21 14.42
CA ASP A 22 15.85 15.00 15.56
C ASP A 22 15.57 13.68 16.28
N ARG A 23 16.64 13.09 16.84
CA ARG A 23 16.56 11.81 17.56
C ARG A 23 15.69 11.87 18.82
N GLY A 24 15.49 13.04 19.37
CA GLY A 24 14.61 13.28 20.52
C GLY A 24 13.12 13.25 20.19
N THR A 25 12.74 13.26 18.90
CA THR A 25 11.34 13.25 18.50
C THR A 25 10.81 11.83 18.44
N ASP A 26 9.66 11.59 19.07
CA ASP A 26 8.98 10.31 19.03
C ASP A 26 8.45 10.01 17.63
N THR A 27 8.82 8.87 17.10
CA THR A 27 8.29 8.35 15.85
C THR A 27 7.24 7.27 16.11
N ILE A 28 6.50 6.87 15.09
CA ILE A 28 5.54 5.75 15.21
C ILE A 28 6.23 4.50 15.80
N PHE A 29 7.51 4.29 15.50
CA PHE A 29 8.30 3.14 15.94
C PHE A 29 8.86 3.27 17.37
N THR A 30 8.88 4.48 17.93
CA THR A 30 9.38 4.78 19.30
C THR A 30 8.28 5.29 20.22
N SER A 31 7.03 5.34 19.74
CA SER A 31 5.90 5.78 20.54
C SER A 31 5.67 4.89 21.78
N ALA A 32 5.18 5.48 22.85
CA ALA A 32 4.95 4.81 24.12
C ALA A 32 4.19 3.48 24.03
N PRO A 33 3.08 3.33 23.26
CA PRO A 33 2.37 2.06 23.15
C PRO A 33 3.19 0.97 22.43
N VAL A 34 4.02 1.34 21.45
CA VAL A 34 4.89 0.41 20.74
C VAL A 34 6.06 -0.04 21.63
N MET A 35 6.59 0.87 22.44
CA MET A 35 7.60 0.56 23.46
C MET A 35 7.05 -0.38 24.53
N ALA A 36 5.82 -0.20 24.97
CA ALA A 36 5.20 -1.07 25.99
C ALA A 36 4.98 -2.51 25.48
N LEU A 37 4.67 -2.68 24.19
CA LEU A 37 4.39 -3.99 23.60
C LEU A 37 5.64 -4.73 23.08
N LEU A 38 6.63 -3.99 22.61
CA LEU A 38 7.80 -4.53 21.89
C LEU A 38 9.15 -4.03 22.46
N GLY A 39 9.16 -3.56 23.72
CA GLY A 39 10.35 -2.95 24.34
C GLY A 39 11.58 -3.88 24.41
N ASP A 40 11.35 -5.18 24.51
CA ASP A 40 12.42 -6.19 24.61
C ASP A 40 13.08 -6.53 23.26
N MET A 41 12.53 -6.02 22.14
CA MET A 41 13.06 -6.31 20.82
C MET A 41 14.09 -5.27 20.36
N THR A 42 15.06 -5.75 19.56
CA THR A 42 16.01 -4.84 18.90
C THR A 42 15.28 -3.84 18.01
N LEU A 43 15.84 -2.63 17.85
CA LEU A 43 15.24 -1.55 17.04
C LEU A 43 14.88 -2.01 15.62
N MET A 44 15.71 -2.87 15.03
CA MET A 44 15.51 -3.40 13.68
C MET A 44 14.30 -4.33 13.63
N SER A 45 14.21 -5.29 14.55
CA SER A 45 13.08 -6.21 14.63
C SER A 45 11.77 -5.49 14.93
N ARG A 46 11.81 -4.47 15.79
CA ARG A 46 10.65 -3.65 16.13
C ARG A 46 10.13 -2.87 14.90
N LYS A 47 11.02 -2.27 14.12
CA LYS A 47 10.64 -1.60 12.86
C LYS A 47 9.96 -2.57 11.89
N LEU A 48 10.52 -3.77 11.71
CA LEU A 48 9.94 -4.79 10.83
C LEU A 48 8.55 -5.23 11.31
N VAL A 49 8.38 -5.50 12.59
CA VAL A 49 7.09 -5.94 13.14
C VAL A 49 6.03 -4.85 12.98
N VAL A 50 6.36 -3.61 13.33
CA VAL A 50 5.41 -2.49 13.21
C VAL A 50 5.02 -2.23 11.77
N SER A 51 5.98 -2.21 10.83
CA SER A 51 5.69 -2.01 9.41
C SER A 51 4.85 -3.15 8.82
N LEU A 52 5.12 -4.39 9.23
CA LEU A 52 4.35 -5.56 8.80
C LEU A 52 2.91 -5.51 9.35
N VAL A 53 2.73 -5.20 10.63
CA VAL A 53 1.40 -5.04 11.23
C VAL A 53 0.62 -3.94 10.50
N LEU A 54 1.25 -2.83 10.23
CA LEU A 54 0.63 -1.69 9.55
C LEU A 54 0.23 -2.05 8.11
N ALA A 55 1.09 -2.78 7.39
CA ALA A 55 0.78 -3.30 6.05
C ALA A 55 -0.42 -4.27 6.07
N VAL A 56 -0.49 -5.16 7.06
CA VAL A 56 -1.62 -6.08 7.23
C VAL A 56 -2.91 -5.33 7.54
N VAL A 57 -2.86 -4.33 8.41
CA VAL A 57 -4.04 -3.50 8.73
C VAL A 57 -4.55 -2.76 7.49
N ILE A 58 -3.66 -2.12 6.74
CA ILE A 58 -4.03 -1.43 5.49
C ILE A 58 -4.63 -2.42 4.49
N LYS A 59 -4.02 -3.60 4.35
CA LYS A 59 -4.56 -4.66 3.50
C LYS A 59 -5.97 -5.07 3.90
N LEU A 60 -6.21 -5.31 5.19
CA LEU A 60 -7.54 -5.68 5.68
C LEU A 60 -8.58 -4.58 5.42
N LEU A 61 -8.20 -3.31 5.64
CA LEU A 61 -9.07 -2.17 5.32
C LEU A 61 -9.41 -2.11 3.84
N LEU A 62 -8.43 -2.33 2.96
CA LEU A 62 -8.66 -2.39 1.52
C LEU A 62 -9.55 -3.58 1.13
N ASP A 63 -9.32 -4.76 1.70
CA ASP A 63 -10.13 -5.95 1.43
C ASP A 63 -11.60 -5.74 1.88
N LEU A 64 -11.80 -5.07 3.02
CA LEU A 64 -13.12 -4.66 3.47
C LEU A 64 -13.76 -3.63 2.53
N TYR A 65 -12.98 -2.63 2.12
CA TYR A 65 -13.45 -1.63 1.17
C TYR A 65 -13.90 -2.27 -0.16
N PHE A 66 -13.11 -3.18 -0.72
CA PHE A 66 -13.46 -3.88 -1.97
C PHE A 66 -14.70 -4.79 -1.86
N LYS A 67 -15.16 -5.11 -0.66
CA LYS A 67 -16.45 -5.80 -0.44
C LYS A 67 -17.63 -4.84 -0.42
N THR A 68 -17.41 -3.54 -0.32
CA THR A 68 -18.47 -2.54 -0.39
C THR A 68 -18.97 -2.36 -1.83
N LYS A 69 -20.17 -1.80 -1.96
CA LYS A 69 -20.76 -1.51 -3.29
C LYS A 69 -19.84 -0.61 -4.14
N SER A 70 -19.19 0.37 -3.51
CA SER A 70 -18.23 1.28 -4.18
C SER A 70 -16.98 0.54 -4.65
N GLY A 71 -16.43 -0.35 -3.83
CA GLY A 71 -15.27 -1.15 -4.19
C GLY A 71 -15.56 -2.15 -5.32
N LEU A 72 -16.74 -2.77 -5.31
CA LEU A 72 -17.18 -3.64 -6.41
C LEU A 72 -17.34 -2.87 -7.73
N LEU A 73 -17.91 -1.66 -7.67
CA LEU A 73 -18.01 -0.79 -8.83
C LEU A 73 -16.64 -0.39 -9.37
N LEU A 74 -15.70 -0.04 -8.48
CA LEU A 74 -14.33 0.31 -8.86
C LEU A 74 -13.64 -0.85 -9.60
N ARG A 75 -13.83 -2.07 -9.11
CA ARG A 75 -13.30 -3.28 -9.74
C ARG A 75 -13.96 -3.55 -11.09
N ALA A 76 -15.28 -3.40 -11.18
CA ALA A 76 -16.04 -3.57 -12.42
C ALA A 76 -15.61 -2.57 -13.51
N VAL A 77 -15.32 -1.30 -13.15
CA VAL A 77 -14.78 -0.30 -14.08
C VAL A 77 -13.38 -0.70 -14.58
N GLY A 78 -12.57 -1.36 -13.74
CA GLY A 78 -11.25 -1.87 -14.12
C GLY A 78 -11.33 -3.04 -15.11
N ASP A 79 -12.30 -3.94 -14.91
CA ASP A 79 -12.47 -5.12 -15.77
C ASP A 79 -13.19 -4.78 -17.09
N ASN A 80 -14.27 -4.02 -17.03
CA ASN A 80 -15.03 -3.59 -18.22
C ASN A 80 -15.75 -2.26 -17.98
N ALA A 81 -15.18 -1.20 -18.53
CA ALA A 81 -15.70 0.16 -18.36
C ALA A 81 -17.08 0.36 -19.02
N ASP A 82 -17.41 -0.39 -20.08
CA ASP A 82 -18.67 -0.24 -20.81
C ASP A 82 -19.84 -0.85 -20.04
N LEU A 83 -19.61 -1.91 -19.31
CA LEU A 83 -20.62 -2.54 -18.46
C LEU A 83 -21.14 -1.57 -17.37
N VAL A 84 -20.27 -0.72 -16.84
CA VAL A 84 -20.67 0.22 -15.77
C VAL A 84 -21.55 1.35 -16.28
N THR A 85 -21.40 1.76 -17.54
CA THR A 85 -22.30 2.76 -18.15
C THR A 85 -23.70 2.23 -18.38
N THR A 86 -23.84 0.93 -18.71
CA THR A 86 -25.16 0.30 -18.86
C THR A 86 -25.92 0.24 -17.53
N LEU A 87 -25.20 0.29 -16.39
CA LEU A 87 -25.78 0.36 -15.04
C LEU A 87 -26.12 1.78 -14.58
N ALA A 88 -26.13 2.77 -15.50
CA ALA A 88 -26.44 4.18 -15.22
C ALA A 88 -25.56 4.83 -14.13
N LYS A 89 -24.32 4.35 -13.95
CA LYS A 89 -23.33 4.94 -13.06
C LYS A 89 -22.31 5.76 -13.84
N ASP A 90 -21.99 6.95 -13.31
CA ASP A 90 -20.98 7.81 -13.91
C ASP A 90 -19.59 7.18 -13.75
N ARG A 91 -18.97 6.84 -14.88
CA ARG A 91 -17.58 6.32 -14.94
C ARG A 91 -16.58 7.33 -14.36
N GLY A 92 -16.81 8.63 -14.58
CA GLY A 92 -15.92 9.69 -14.13
C GLY A 92 -15.79 9.70 -12.62
N ALA A 93 -16.92 9.68 -11.92
CA ALA A 93 -16.95 9.68 -10.46
C ALA A 93 -16.25 8.45 -9.86
N VAL A 94 -16.43 7.27 -10.45
CA VAL A 94 -15.78 6.04 -9.96
C VAL A 94 -14.26 6.07 -10.18
N LYS A 95 -13.79 6.57 -11.32
CA LYS A 95 -12.36 6.76 -11.59
C LYS A 95 -11.71 7.76 -10.64
N ILE A 96 -12.37 8.90 -10.38
CA ILE A 96 -11.89 9.91 -9.43
C ILE A 96 -11.76 9.30 -8.03
N LEU A 97 -12.76 8.55 -7.60
CA LEU A 97 -12.72 7.88 -6.30
C LEU A 97 -11.56 6.88 -6.20
N GLY A 98 -11.27 6.12 -7.24
CA GLY A 98 -10.11 5.25 -7.31
C GLY A 98 -8.79 6.02 -7.21
N LEU A 99 -8.66 7.16 -7.90
CA LEU A 99 -7.49 8.02 -7.82
C LEU A 99 -7.31 8.63 -6.42
N VAL A 100 -8.38 9.05 -5.77
CA VAL A 100 -8.33 9.60 -4.40
C VAL A 100 -7.80 8.54 -3.42
N ILE A 101 -8.34 7.33 -3.47
CA ILE A 101 -7.89 6.23 -2.60
C ILE A 101 -6.43 5.88 -2.86
N SER A 102 -6.04 5.78 -4.14
CA SER A 102 -4.66 5.50 -4.51
C SER A 102 -3.69 6.55 -3.98
N ASN A 103 -4.00 7.84 -4.18
CA ASN A 103 -3.16 8.93 -3.68
C ASN A 103 -3.11 8.98 -2.15
N ALA A 104 -4.21 8.69 -1.46
CA ALA A 104 -4.23 8.60 0.00
C ALA A 104 -3.31 7.50 0.52
N LEU A 105 -3.29 6.33 -0.13
CA LEU A 105 -2.39 5.22 0.21
C LEU A 105 -0.93 5.56 -0.04
N VAL A 106 -0.62 6.23 -1.14
CA VAL A 106 0.74 6.70 -1.44
C VAL A 106 1.22 7.70 -0.40
N ALA A 107 0.38 8.66 -0.02
CA ALA A 107 0.70 9.63 1.03
C ALA A 107 0.96 8.93 2.37
N LEU A 108 0.14 7.96 2.74
CA LEU A 108 0.31 7.18 3.96
C LEU A 108 1.62 6.38 3.94
N ALA A 109 1.94 5.73 2.82
CA ALA A 109 3.22 5.03 2.65
C ALA A 109 4.41 5.97 2.77
N GLY A 110 4.35 7.16 2.15
CA GLY A 110 5.37 8.19 2.27
C GLY A 110 5.60 8.64 3.71
N CYS A 111 4.52 8.84 4.48
CA CYS A 111 4.62 9.17 5.91
C CYS A 111 5.34 8.07 6.71
N ILE A 112 5.03 6.80 6.45
CA ILE A 112 5.67 5.68 7.14
C ILE A 112 7.17 5.65 6.85
N VAL A 113 7.56 5.82 5.59
CA VAL A 113 8.96 5.84 5.17
C VAL A 113 9.71 7.02 5.80
N CYS A 114 9.09 8.21 5.86
CA CYS A 114 9.67 9.37 6.55
C CYS A 114 9.88 9.10 8.04
N HIS A 115 8.94 8.44 8.72
CA HIS A 115 9.09 8.05 10.12
C HIS A 115 10.16 6.99 10.32
N GLU A 116 10.32 6.08 9.37
CA GLU A 116 11.34 5.02 9.42
C GLU A 116 12.74 5.58 9.23
N GLN A 117 12.93 6.44 8.23
CA GLN A 117 14.23 7.04 7.90
C GLN A 117 14.59 8.26 8.77
N ARG A 118 13.62 8.80 9.51
CA ARG A 118 13.74 10.07 10.26
C ARG A 118 14.25 11.22 9.38
N SER A 119 14.00 11.16 8.10
CA SER A 119 14.40 12.19 7.15
C SER A 119 13.35 12.31 6.05
N PHE A 120 13.20 13.54 5.57
CA PHE A 120 12.38 13.85 4.41
C PHE A 120 13.27 14.48 3.36
N SER A 121 13.19 14.01 2.12
CA SER A 121 13.81 14.63 0.96
C SER A 121 12.75 14.86 -0.12
N ALA A 122 12.79 16.02 -0.75
CA ALA A 122 11.86 16.34 -1.85
C ALA A 122 11.96 15.34 -3.03
N THR A 123 13.11 14.69 -3.19
CA THR A 123 13.38 13.70 -4.25
C THR A 123 13.18 12.25 -3.82
N MET A 124 12.72 11.99 -2.59
CA MET A 124 12.59 10.66 -2.01
C MET A 124 11.69 9.72 -2.82
N GLY A 125 10.68 10.28 -3.50
CA GLY A 125 9.78 9.53 -4.38
C GLY A 125 10.37 9.17 -5.74
N THR A 126 11.52 9.72 -6.11
CA THR A 126 12.13 9.49 -7.41
C THR A 126 12.63 8.06 -7.53
N GLY A 127 12.15 7.33 -8.54
CA GLY A 127 12.47 5.92 -8.74
C GLY A 127 11.57 4.92 -8.00
N GLN A 128 10.81 5.34 -7.00
CA GLN A 128 9.90 4.45 -6.25
C GLN A 128 8.83 3.80 -7.14
N LEU A 129 8.45 4.47 -8.22
CA LEU A 129 7.52 3.94 -9.21
C LEU A 129 8.07 2.67 -9.89
N VAL A 130 9.37 2.64 -10.20
CA VAL A 130 10.03 1.49 -10.83
C VAL A 130 10.06 0.31 -9.84
N TYR A 131 10.42 0.55 -8.59
CA TYR A 131 10.39 -0.48 -7.54
C TYR A 131 8.97 -1.00 -7.31
N GLY A 132 7.98 -0.10 -7.27
CA GLY A 132 6.58 -0.47 -7.13
C GLY A 132 6.08 -1.35 -8.27
N LEU A 133 6.39 -1.01 -9.52
CA LEU A 133 6.04 -1.81 -10.69
C LEU A 133 6.73 -3.18 -10.66
N ALA A 134 8.02 -3.23 -10.34
CA ALA A 134 8.75 -4.49 -10.20
C ALA A 134 8.11 -5.38 -9.12
N ALA A 135 7.79 -4.82 -7.95
CA ALA A 135 7.12 -5.55 -6.87
C ALA A 135 5.77 -6.13 -7.30
N VAL A 136 4.96 -5.36 -8.06
CA VAL A 136 3.68 -5.83 -8.59
C VAL A 136 3.88 -6.99 -9.56
N ILE A 137 4.81 -6.86 -10.52
CA ILE A 137 5.07 -7.89 -11.53
C ILE A 137 5.54 -9.20 -10.86
N ILE A 138 6.49 -9.10 -9.93
CA ILE A 138 7.01 -10.25 -9.20
C ILE A 138 5.89 -10.88 -8.36
N GLY A 139 5.13 -10.07 -7.62
CA GLY A 139 4.05 -10.55 -6.78
C GLY A 139 2.94 -11.24 -7.56
N VAL A 140 2.53 -10.69 -8.71
CA VAL A 140 1.53 -11.32 -9.59
C VAL A 140 2.07 -12.62 -10.18
N SER A 141 3.32 -12.64 -10.62
CA SER A 141 3.97 -13.85 -11.18
C SER A 141 4.05 -14.96 -10.15
N LEU A 142 4.46 -14.63 -8.91
CA LEU A 142 4.49 -15.59 -7.80
C LEU A 142 3.10 -16.13 -7.46
N MET A 143 2.10 -15.26 -7.38
CA MET A 143 0.72 -15.69 -7.11
C MET A 143 0.18 -16.61 -8.19
N ASN A 144 0.46 -16.34 -9.47
CA ASN A 144 0.06 -17.19 -10.57
C ASN A 144 0.78 -18.54 -10.51
N PHE A 145 2.08 -18.54 -10.20
CA PHE A 145 2.84 -19.77 -10.01
C PHE A 145 2.31 -20.60 -8.84
N TYR A 146 2.04 -19.97 -7.70
CA TYR A 146 1.42 -20.62 -6.54
C TYR A 146 0.03 -21.18 -6.85
N ALA A 147 -0.81 -20.41 -7.55
CA ALA A 147 -2.15 -20.84 -7.94
C ALA A 147 -2.15 -22.05 -8.89
N ALA A 148 -1.12 -22.18 -9.74
CA ALA A 148 -0.92 -23.30 -10.64
C ALA A 148 -0.38 -24.55 -9.94
N SER A 149 0.26 -24.40 -8.76
CA SER A 149 0.90 -25.52 -8.06
C SER A 149 -0.13 -26.48 -7.43
N PRO A 150 0.14 -27.79 -7.42
CA PRO A 150 -0.78 -28.78 -6.83
C PRO A 150 -0.96 -28.59 -5.31
N ALA A 151 0.01 -28.00 -4.61
CA ALA A 151 -0.07 -27.67 -3.19
C ALA A 151 -1.15 -26.63 -2.86
N ALA A 152 -1.35 -25.64 -3.76
CA ALA A 152 -2.39 -24.62 -3.56
C ALA A 152 -3.81 -25.20 -3.69
N ARG A 153 -3.99 -26.28 -4.44
CA ARG A 153 -5.29 -26.98 -4.56
C ARG A 153 -5.72 -27.62 -3.25
N GLY A 154 -4.77 -28.11 -2.44
CA GLY A 154 -5.03 -28.65 -1.10
C GLY A 154 -5.39 -27.59 -0.07
N LEU A 155 -4.70 -26.45 -0.10
CA LEU A 155 -4.94 -25.31 0.81
C LEU A 155 -6.28 -24.59 0.58
N ARG A 156 -6.80 -24.58 -0.65
CA ARG A 156 -8.13 -24.05 -0.98
C ARG A 156 -9.28 -24.80 -0.27
N LYS A 157 -9.04 -26.01 0.20
CA LYS A 157 -10.02 -26.82 0.92
C LYS A 157 -10.24 -26.34 2.37
N ILE A 158 -9.30 -25.58 2.92
CA ILE A 158 -9.41 -24.99 4.27
C ILE A 158 -10.13 -23.64 4.18
N ARG A 159 -11.35 -23.60 4.66
CA ARG A 159 -12.30 -22.49 4.53
C ARG A 159 -11.81 -21.14 5.11
N GLY A 160 -10.88 -21.17 6.09
CA GLY A 160 -10.31 -19.97 6.73
C GLY A 160 -9.20 -19.28 5.93
N LEU A 161 -8.40 -20.04 5.17
CA LEU A 161 -7.32 -19.50 4.34
C LEU A 161 -7.78 -18.95 2.98
N ARG A 162 -9.06 -19.09 2.68
CA ARG A 162 -9.64 -18.62 1.41
C ARG A 162 -9.59 -17.10 1.27
N MET A 163 -9.53 -16.35 2.36
CA MET A 163 -9.37 -14.88 2.34
C MET A 163 -7.92 -14.47 2.05
N LEU A 164 -6.94 -15.21 2.54
CA LEU A 164 -5.50 -14.98 2.28
C LEU A 164 -5.07 -15.49 0.90
N ALA A 165 -5.71 -16.54 0.41
CA ALA A 165 -5.44 -17.14 -0.90
C ALA A 165 -6.34 -16.59 -2.03
N SER A 166 -7.14 -15.57 -1.76
CA SER A 166 -7.85 -14.83 -2.80
C SER A 166 -6.81 -14.18 -3.71
N PRO A 167 -6.88 -14.35 -5.05
CA PRO A 167 -5.99 -13.67 -5.97
C PRO A 167 -6.37 -12.19 -6.12
N ALA A 168 -6.72 -11.55 -5.01
CA ALA A 168 -6.86 -10.12 -4.96
C ALA A 168 -5.46 -9.53 -5.17
N GLY A 169 -5.30 -8.65 -6.14
CA GLY A 169 -4.02 -8.03 -6.49
C GLY A 169 -3.26 -7.41 -5.31
N THR A 170 -3.95 -7.11 -4.21
CA THR A 170 -3.37 -6.61 -2.96
C THR A 170 -2.40 -7.59 -2.28
N THR A 171 -2.68 -8.91 -2.29
CA THR A 171 -1.77 -9.91 -1.73
C THR A 171 -0.52 -10.09 -2.57
N ALA A 172 -0.67 -10.01 -3.90
CA ALA A 172 0.43 -10.11 -4.85
C ALA A 172 1.43 -8.95 -4.67
N VAL A 173 0.92 -7.73 -4.48
CA VAL A 173 1.77 -6.54 -4.27
C VAL A 173 2.55 -6.64 -2.96
N ILE A 174 1.93 -7.10 -1.87
CA ILE A 174 2.61 -7.25 -0.58
C ILE A 174 3.69 -8.32 -0.66
N LEU A 175 3.43 -9.47 -1.30
CA LEU A 175 4.45 -10.50 -1.49
C LEU A 175 5.62 -10.02 -2.35
N GLY A 176 5.34 -9.24 -3.40
CA GLY A 176 6.39 -8.67 -4.24
C GLY A 176 7.23 -7.59 -3.56
N SER A 177 6.70 -6.90 -2.55
CA SER A 177 7.42 -5.86 -1.81
C SER A 177 8.35 -6.40 -0.70
N VAL A 178 8.18 -7.67 -0.30
CA VAL A 178 8.99 -8.32 0.75
C VAL A 178 10.21 -9.04 0.18
N LEU A 179 10.22 -9.33 -1.11
CA LEU A 179 11.34 -9.91 -1.87
C LEU A 179 12.24 -8.81 -2.45
#